data_f73a5c9132de334530f1f00d5363b0b3
#
_entry.id   f73a5c9132de334530f1f00d5363b0b3
#
_cell.length_a   1.000
_cell.length_b   1.000
_cell.length_c   1.000
_cell.angle_alpha   90.00
_cell.angle_beta   90.00
_cell.angle_gamma   90.00
#
_symmetry.space_group_name_H-M   'P 1'
#
loop_
_entity.id
_entity.type
_entity.pdbx_description
1 polymer ?
#
loop_
_entity_poly.entity_id
_entity_poly.type
_entity_poly.pdbx_seq_one_letter_code
_entity_poly.pdbx_strand_id
1 'polypeptide(L)'
;CQFVPGWKGLVDLMNRSGQGSAWTGAIREGDFFEYQLGDSPFLKHRPTGDDGNITHVYAIGRAKGSDWPVIEVWSMPAIWKHRDRYNKVGERHYSYANPEMYARKVVLLQVLKYMPCSPELATAMSLNDAAEIGEQHLDLKDAIAGTWEAAGDGEVIDHETGEVQGAPAAAAGAPAAATGMTVIDAIAKLASFSDIEVMSLWADAEVPAAVRGDDRFTKQFKNRMDAIKEGAGGKAKK
;
A
#
# COMPACT_ATOMS: atom_id res chain seq x y z
N CYS A 1 0.76 -0.51 -16.30
CA CYS A 1 1.35 0.48 -15.39
C CYS A 1 1.52 -0.17 -14.02
N GLN A 2 2.67 0.00 -13.34
CA GLN A 2 2.91 -0.53 -11.99
C GLN A 2 2.90 0.63 -10.99
N PHE A 3 2.28 0.44 -9.85
CA PHE A 3 2.35 1.37 -8.74
C PHE A 3 3.55 1.03 -7.86
N VAL A 4 4.49 1.96 -7.73
CA VAL A 4 5.69 1.79 -6.91
C VAL A 4 5.74 2.93 -5.89
N PRO A 5 5.43 2.67 -4.60
CA PRO A 5 5.50 3.72 -3.59
C PRO A 5 6.94 4.21 -3.42
N GLY A 6 7.11 5.53 -3.43
CA GLY A 6 8.39 6.16 -3.10
C GLY A 6 8.70 6.08 -1.60
N TRP A 7 9.98 6.20 -1.21
CA TRP A 7 10.36 6.16 0.21
C TRP A 7 9.70 7.28 1.03
N LYS A 8 9.50 8.47 0.46
CA LYS A 8 8.79 9.57 1.12
C LYS A 8 7.34 9.21 1.44
N GLY A 9 6.63 8.56 0.51
CA GLY A 9 5.26 8.09 0.75
C GLY A 9 5.17 7.04 1.84
N LEU A 10 6.14 6.12 1.91
CA LEU A 10 6.19 5.11 2.99
C LEU A 10 6.44 5.77 4.36
N VAL A 11 7.33 6.77 4.44
CA VAL A 11 7.56 7.56 5.67
C VAL A 11 6.29 8.29 6.08
N ASP A 12 5.60 8.92 5.14
CA ASP A 12 4.37 9.65 5.39
C ASP A 12 3.25 8.73 5.90
N LEU A 13 3.05 7.57 5.27
CA LEU A 13 2.08 6.55 5.73
C LEU A 13 2.39 6.08 7.16
N MET A 14 3.66 5.82 7.48
CA MET A 14 4.07 5.43 8.82
C MET A 14 3.77 6.54 9.85
N ASN A 15 4.15 7.78 9.53
CA ASN A 15 3.97 8.91 10.44
C ASN A 15 2.47 9.25 10.66
N ARG A 16 1.65 9.18 9.60
CA ARG A 16 0.19 9.42 9.70
C ARG A 16 -0.56 8.33 10.46
N SER A 17 -0.02 7.11 10.52
CA SER A 17 -0.65 6.01 11.26
C SER A 17 -0.82 6.32 12.77
N GLY A 18 -0.03 7.26 13.31
CA GLY A 18 0.01 7.58 14.73
C GLY A 18 0.58 6.46 15.62
N GLN A 19 1.05 5.36 15.01
CA GLN A 19 1.62 4.20 15.72
C GLN A 19 3.13 4.28 15.89
N GLY A 20 3.77 5.19 15.19
CA GLY A 20 5.21 5.41 15.25
C GLY A 20 5.67 6.47 14.26
N SER A 21 6.98 6.59 14.12
CA SER A 21 7.62 7.45 13.12
C SER A 21 8.77 6.72 12.47
N ALA A 22 9.05 7.05 11.21
CA ALA A 22 10.20 6.53 10.49
C ALA A 22 10.86 7.64 9.67
N TRP A 23 12.16 7.52 9.46
CA TRP A 23 12.93 8.38 8.56
C TRP A 23 14.17 7.65 8.06
N THR A 24 14.80 8.20 7.04
CA THR A 24 15.99 7.63 6.42
C THR A 24 16.97 8.72 6.03
N GLY A 25 18.25 8.42 6.00
CA GLY A 25 19.31 9.33 5.60
C GLY A 25 20.42 8.62 4.85
N ALA A 26 21.15 9.38 4.03
CA ALA A 26 22.35 8.94 3.36
C ALA A 26 23.57 9.57 4.03
N ILE A 27 24.64 8.78 4.18
CA ILE A 27 25.92 9.17 4.78
C ILE A 27 26.91 9.27 3.65
N ARG A 28 27.60 10.40 3.59
CA ARG A 28 28.58 10.70 2.54
C ARG A 28 30.00 10.57 3.08
N GLU A 29 30.95 10.52 2.15
CA GLU A 29 32.38 10.62 2.50
C GLU A 29 32.63 11.93 3.25
N GLY A 30 33.31 11.85 4.40
CA GLY A 30 33.59 13.01 5.24
C GLY A 30 32.56 13.30 6.32
N ASP A 31 31.36 12.71 6.27
CA ASP A 31 30.37 12.85 7.33
C ASP A 31 30.85 12.19 8.63
N PHE A 32 30.56 12.83 9.77
CA PHE A 32 30.67 12.14 11.05
C PHE A 32 29.54 11.16 11.22
N PHE A 33 29.90 9.87 11.42
CA PHE A 33 28.94 8.80 11.55
C PHE A 33 29.37 7.81 12.63
N GLU A 34 28.50 7.58 13.61
CA GLU A 34 28.68 6.63 14.69
C GLU A 34 27.36 5.90 14.94
N TYR A 35 27.38 4.58 15.06
CA TYR A 35 26.19 3.82 15.39
C TYR A 35 26.53 2.56 16.17
N GLN A 36 25.54 2.08 16.93
CA GLN A 36 25.54 0.81 17.62
C GLN A 36 24.21 0.12 17.40
N LEU A 37 24.26 -1.17 17.10
CA LEU A 37 23.11 -2.05 17.03
C LEU A 37 23.08 -2.97 18.24
N GLY A 38 21.98 -3.69 18.46
CA GLY A 38 21.80 -4.62 19.56
C GLY A 38 21.03 -4.01 20.72
N ASP A 39 21.42 -4.33 21.95
CA ASP A 39 20.80 -3.83 23.15
C ASP A 39 21.22 -2.38 23.43
N SER A 40 20.38 -1.43 23.39
CA SER A 40 20.66 0.03 23.42
C SER A 40 21.16 0.61 22.09
N PRO A 41 20.40 0.46 21.01
CA PRO A 41 20.79 0.95 19.71
C PRO A 41 20.77 2.48 19.64
N PHE A 42 21.80 3.05 19.00
CA PHE A 42 21.87 4.47 18.71
C PHE A 42 22.49 4.73 17.33
N LEU A 43 22.20 5.90 16.78
CA LEU A 43 22.80 6.40 15.57
C LEU A 43 23.00 7.91 15.69
N LYS A 44 24.23 8.37 15.40
CA LYS A 44 24.59 9.78 15.32
C LYS A 44 25.15 10.05 13.93
N HIS A 45 24.55 10.97 13.24
CA HIS A 45 24.97 11.43 11.93
C HIS A 45 25.07 12.95 11.93
N ARG A 46 26.22 13.47 11.53
CA ARG A 46 26.44 14.90 11.34
C ARG A 46 26.99 15.11 9.92
N PRO A 47 26.14 15.62 9.02
CA PRO A 47 26.56 15.95 7.67
C PRO A 47 27.62 17.05 7.68
N THR A 48 28.64 16.92 6.85
CA THR A 48 29.66 17.97 6.65
C THR A 48 29.23 19.01 5.62
N GLY A 49 28.23 18.70 4.82
CA GLY A 49 27.73 19.54 3.73
C GLY A 49 28.45 19.33 2.40
N ASP A 50 29.38 18.39 2.33
CA ASP A 50 30.07 18.04 1.10
C ASP A 50 29.20 17.13 0.22
N ASP A 51 29.30 17.29 -1.11
CA ASP A 51 28.65 16.46 -2.12
C ASP A 51 29.42 15.15 -2.42
N GLY A 52 30.12 14.61 -1.43
CA GLY A 52 30.87 13.37 -1.53
C GLY A 52 30.01 12.15 -1.87
N ASN A 53 30.65 11.05 -2.28
CA ASN A 53 29.96 9.80 -2.59
C ASN A 53 29.22 9.25 -1.37
N ILE A 54 28.07 8.66 -1.59
CA ILE A 54 27.34 7.98 -0.54
C ILE A 54 28.05 6.69 -0.16
N THR A 55 28.38 6.54 1.10
CA THR A 55 29.06 5.37 1.66
C THR A 55 28.08 4.39 2.29
N HIS A 56 27.13 4.91 3.06
CA HIS A 56 26.10 4.14 3.75
C HIS A 56 24.74 4.83 3.66
N VAL A 57 23.70 4.06 3.89
CA VAL A 57 22.35 4.55 4.07
C VAL A 57 21.76 3.93 5.32
N TYR A 58 21.01 4.71 6.07
CA TYR A 58 20.34 4.24 7.28
C TYR A 58 18.85 4.56 7.25
N ALA A 59 18.10 3.78 8.00
CA ALA A 59 16.73 4.11 8.38
C ALA A 59 16.54 3.87 9.87
N ILE A 60 15.65 4.66 10.47
CA ILE A 60 15.30 4.58 11.88
C ILE A 60 13.78 4.56 11.97
N GLY A 61 13.25 3.63 12.75
CA GLY A 61 11.85 3.55 13.13
C GLY A 61 11.70 3.67 14.65
N ARG A 62 10.68 4.40 15.09
CA ARG A 62 10.29 4.47 16.51
C ARG A 62 8.83 4.10 16.63
N ALA A 63 8.55 2.93 17.20
CA ALA A 63 7.19 2.54 17.52
C ALA A 63 6.70 3.33 18.75
N LYS A 64 5.44 3.70 18.75
CA LYS A 64 4.82 4.42 19.89
C LYS A 64 4.88 3.54 21.13
N GLY A 65 5.43 4.08 22.22
CA GLY A 65 5.60 3.36 23.48
C GLY A 65 6.80 2.41 23.54
N SER A 66 7.65 2.39 22.52
CA SER A 66 8.92 1.64 22.55
C SER A 66 10.06 2.54 23.05
N ASP A 67 10.84 2.02 23.98
CA ASP A 67 12.02 2.72 24.51
C ASP A 67 13.17 2.76 23.50
N TRP A 68 13.24 1.77 22.61
CA TRP A 68 14.33 1.60 21.65
C TRP A 68 13.90 1.82 20.22
N PRO A 69 14.71 2.52 19.41
CA PRO A 69 14.49 2.61 17.97
C PRO A 69 14.88 1.30 17.26
N VAL A 70 14.20 0.99 16.17
CA VAL A 70 14.67 0.04 15.17
C VAL A 70 15.61 0.77 14.23
N ILE A 71 16.84 0.30 14.07
CA ILE A 71 17.87 0.93 13.23
C ILE A 71 18.41 -0.09 12.26
N GLU A 72 18.42 0.27 10.97
CA GLU A 72 19.10 -0.47 9.91
C GLU A 72 20.12 0.44 9.24
N VAL A 73 21.33 -0.08 9.03
CA VAL A 73 22.44 0.61 8.36
C VAL A 73 23.03 -0.33 7.32
N TRP A 74 23.02 0.10 6.07
CA TRP A 74 23.57 -0.67 4.97
C TRP A 74 24.63 0.13 4.23
N SER A 75 25.75 -0.52 3.90
CA SER A 75 26.75 0.07 3.00
C SER A 75 26.27 0.03 1.55
N MET A 76 26.73 0.97 0.73
CA MET A 76 26.36 0.99 -0.70
C MET A 76 26.69 -0.32 -1.43
N PRO A 77 27.84 -1.00 -1.19
CA PRO A 77 28.08 -2.32 -1.77
C PRO A 77 27.03 -3.37 -1.39
N ALA A 78 26.54 -3.36 -0.15
CA ALA A 78 25.46 -4.27 0.27
C ALA A 78 24.13 -3.97 -0.46
N ILE A 79 23.81 -2.70 -0.67
CA ILE A 79 22.64 -2.25 -1.42
C ILE A 79 22.74 -2.67 -2.89
N TRP A 80 23.93 -2.53 -3.51
CA TRP A 80 24.13 -2.98 -4.89
C TRP A 80 24.01 -4.49 -5.03
N LYS A 81 24.55 -5.25 -4.09
CA LYS A 81 24.37 -6.71 -4.05
C LYS A 81 22.89 -7.09 -3.92
N HIS A 82 22.13 -6.36 -3.11
CA HIS A 82 20.68 -6.55 -2.99
C HIS A 82 19.98 -6.24 -4.32
N ARG A 83 20.28 -5.08 -4.94
CA ARG A 83 19.75 -4.72 -6.24
C ARG A 83 19.98 -5.81 -7.29
N ASP A 84 21.23 -6.22 -7.44
CA ASP A 84 21.64 -7.16 -8.48
C ASP A 84 20.99 -8.54 -8.29
N ARG A 85 20.66 -8.89 -7.05
CA ARG A 85 19.93 -10.13 -6.74
C ARG A 85 18.46 -10.10 -7.19
N TYR A 86 17.79 -8.95 -7.08
CA TYR A 86 16.35 -8.83 -7.30
C TYR A 86 16.00 -8.09 -8.61
N ASN A 87 16.93 -7.35 -9.19
CA ASN A 87 16.70 -6.63 -10.44
C ASN A 87 16.57 -7.58 -11.63
N LYS A 88 15.36 -7.65 -12.21
CA LYS A 88 15.06 -8.46 -13.39
C LYS A 88 15.07 -7.67 -14.71
N VAL A 89 15.18 -6.32 -14.64
CA VAL A 89 15.07 -5.44 -15.81
C VAL A 89 16.41 -4.83 -16.25
N GLY A 90 17.52 -5.21 -15.59
CA GLY A 90 18.86 -4.75 -15.91
C GLY A 90 19.04 -3.25 -15.67
N GLU A 91 19.84 -2.58 -16.50
CA GLU A 91 20.20 -1.18 -16.38
C GLU A 91 19.03 -0.19 -16.53
N ARG A 92 17.88 -0.63 -17.03
CA ARG A 92 16.65 0.18 -17.09
C ARG A 92 16.00 0.37 -15.73
N HIS A 93 16.46 -0.33 -14.71
CA HIS A 93 15.90 -0.19 -13.38
C HIS A 93 16.20 1.20 -12.82
N TYR A 94 15.20 1.83 -12.16
CA TYR A 94 15.31 3.21 -11.66
C TYR A 94 16.46 3.45 -10.69
N SER A 95 17.01 2.39 -10.06
CA SER A 95 18.14 2.46 -9.14
C SER A 95 19.44 2.96 -9.79
N TYR A 96 19.58 2.82 -11.12
CA TYR A 96 20.74 3.33 -11.84
C TYR A 96 20.66 4.85 -12.04
N ALA A 97 19.47 5.37 -12.32
CA ALA A 97 19.27 6.81 -12.47
C ALA A 97 19.17 7.53 -11.11
N ASN A 98 18.66 6.85 -10.08
CA ASN A 98 18.38 7.44 -8.76
C ASN A 98 18.91 6.55 -7.63
N PRO A 99 20.25 6.36 -7.51
CA PRO A 99 20.85 5.43 -6.58
C PRO A 99 20.54 5.72 -5.10
N GLU A 100 20.56 6.99 -4.70
CA GLU A 100 20.22 7.39 -3.33
C GLU A 100 18.75 7.08 -2.98
N MET A 101 17.83 7.38 -3.88
CA MET A 101 16.40 7.12 -3.63
C MET A 101 16.10 5.63 -3.50
N TYR A 102 16.74 4.82 -4.34
CA TYR A 102 16.65 3.36 -4.24
C TYR A 102 17.22 2.85 -2.90
N ALA A 103 18.43 3.29 -2.56
CA ALA A 103 19.10 2.89 -1.34
C ALA A 103 18.28 3.24 -0.08
N ARG A 104 17.77 4.46 0.01
CA ARG A 104 16.89 4.89 1.11
C ARG A 104 15.63 4.03 1.21
N LYS A 105 15.01 3.70 0.07
CA LYS A 105 13.82 2.85 0.03
C LYS A 105 14.09 1.44 0.55
N VAL A 106 15.18 0.81 0.08
CA VAL A 106 15.54 -0.56 0.49
C VAL A 106 15.74 -0.64 2.00
N VAL A 107 16.54 0.25 2.57
CA VAL A 107 16.84 0.23 4.01
C VAL A 107 15.61 0.59 4.84
N LEU A 108 14.79 1.54 4.39
CA LEU A 108 13.53 1.89 5.04
C LEU A 108 12.57 0.70 5.09
N LEU A 109 12.41 -0.04 4.01
CA LEU A 109 11.55 -1.22 3.97
C LEU A 109 11.98 -2.29 5.00
N GLN A 110 13.29 -2.44 5.27
CA GLN A 110 13.73 -3.35 6.32
C GLN A 110 13.25 -2.90 7.70
N VAL A 111 13.38 -1.61 8.01
CA VAL A 111 12.90 -1.04 9.29
C VAL A 111 11.38 -1.20 9.42
N LEU A 112 10.61 -0.89 8.36
CA LEU A 112 9.15 -0.96 8.39
C LEU A 112 8.61 -2.37 8.68
N LYS A 113 9.37 -3.43 8.39
CA LYS A 113 9.01 -4.82 8.74
C LYS A 113 8.94 -5.06 10.26
N TYR A 114 9.63 -4.26 11.04
CA TYR A 114 9.63 -4.34 12.51
C TYR A 114 8.69 -3.32 13.16
N MET A 115 8.08 -2.44 12.35
CA MET A 115 7.21 -1.39 12.88
C MET A 115 5.74 -1.83 12.91
N PRO A 116 4.93 -1.28 13.83
CA PRO A 116 3.48 -1.43 13.76
C PRO A 116 2.96 -0.98 12.40
N CYS A 117 2.12 -1.78 11.78
CA CYS A 117 1.70 -1.57 10.40
C CYS A 117 0.21 -1.20 10.34
N SER A 118 -0.12 -0.03 9.80
CA SER A 118 -1.50 0.30 9.46
C SER A 118 -1.93 -0.46 8.19
N PRO A 119 -3.25 -0.65 7.95
CA PRO A 119 -3.74 -1.30 6.72
C PRO A 119 -3.22 -0.64 5.44
N GLU A 120 -3.13 0.69 5.42
CA GLU A 120 -2.64 1.47 4.27
C GLU A 120 -1.15 1.22 4.03
N LEU A 121 -0.35 1.18 5.11
CA LEU A 121 1.07 0.88 5.01
C LEU A 121 1.29 -0.56 4.58
N ALA A 122 0.54 -1.52 5.12
CA ALA A 122 0.59 -2.92 4.71
C ALA A 122 0.27 -3.08 3.22
N THR A 123 -0.77 -2.42 2.74
CA THR A 123 -1.14 -2.39 1.33
C THR A 123 -0.01 -1.82 0.48
N ALA A 124 0.57 -0.67 0.86
CA ALA A 124 1.65 -0.05 0.11
C ALA A 124 2.90 -0.93 0.04
N MET A 125 3.24 -1.65 1.13
CA MET A 125 4.37 -2.60 1.15
C MET A 125 4.09 -3.82 0.26
N SER A 126 2.89 -4.40 0.33
CA SER A 126 2.48 -5.52 -0.53
C SER A 126 2.52 -5.15 -2.01
N LEU A 127 2.06 -3.94 -2.36
CA LEU A 127 2.14 -3.40 -3.72
C LEU A 127 3.57 -3.26 -4.21
N ASN A 128 4.46 -2.79 -3.33
CA ASN A 128 5.88 -2.69 -3.63
C ASN A 128 6.49 -4.06 -3.91
N ASP A 129 6.22 -5.04 -3.07
CA ASP A 129 6.76 -6.39 -3.21
C ASP A 129 6.26 -7.05 -4.51
N ALA A 130 4.98 -6.91 -4.82
CA ALA A 130 4.39 -7.38 -6.07
C ALA A 130 5.01 -6.70 -7.31
N ALA A 131 5.33 -5.40 -7.22
CA ALA A 131 6.00 -4.67 -8.30
C ALA A 131 7.45 -5.16 -8.52
N GLU A 132 8.18 -5.48 -7.44
CA GLU A 132 9.56 -5.97 -7.53
C GLU A 132 9.66 -7.34 -8.20
N ILE A 133 8.68 -8.22 -7.97
CA ILE A 133 8.62 -9.54 -8.63
C ILE A 133 7.93 -9.51 -10.00
N GLY A 134 7.37 -8.37 -10.40
CA GLY A 134 6.68 -8.20 -11.68
C GLY A 134 5.25 -8.79 -11.71
N GLU A 135 4.68 -9.12 -10.57
CA GLU A 135 3.36 -9.77 -10.41
C GLU A 135 2.28 -8.80 -9.89
N GLN A 136 2.46 -7.50 -10.08
CA GLN A 136 1.45 -6.53 -9.70
C GLN A 136 0.26 -6.58 -10.67
N HIS A 137 -0.78 -7.32 -10.33
CA HIS A 137 -2.04 -7.44 -11.06
C HIS A 137 -3.15 -6.51 -10.52
N LEU A 138 -2.76 -5.34 -10.01
CA LEU A 138 -3.75 -4.41 -9.49
C LEU A 138 -4.51 -3.73 -10.62
N ASP A 139 -5.79 -3.98 -10.63
CA ASP A 139 -6.71 -3.01 -11.21
C ASP A 139 -6.71 -1.80 -10.24
N LEU A 140 -6.02 -0.73 -10.64
CA LEU A 140 -5.91 0.51 -9.84
C LEU A 140 -7.28 1.08 -9.46
N LYS A 141 -8.34 0.68 -10.17
CA LYS A 141 -9.72 1.04 -9.87
C LYS A 141 -10.24 0.44 -8.56
N ASP A 142 -9.74 -0.73 -8.18
CA ASP A 142 -10.14 -1.41 -6.95
C ASP A 142 -9.28 -1.01 -5.74
N ALA A 143 -8.05 -0.51 -5.98
CA ALA A 143 -7.14 -0.09 -4.91
C ALA A 143 -7.39 1.36 -4.44
N ILE A 144 -8.03 2.18 -5.24
CA ILE A 144 -8.40 3.56 -4.92
C ILE A 144 -9.90 3.58 -4.63
N ALA A 145 -10.29 3.17 -3.43
CA ALA A 145 -11.65 3.36 -2.91
C ALA A 145 -11.87 4.85 -2.56
N GLY A 146 -11.69 5.74 -3.54
CA GLY A 146 -11.97 7.16 -3.47
C GLY A 146 -12.73 7.56 -4.72
N THR A 147 -13.88 8.22 -4.57
CA THR A 147 -14.50 8.96 -5.66
C THR A 147 -13.61 10.14 -5.96
N TRP A 148 -12.94 10.11 -7.10
CA TRP A 148 -12.28 11.29 -7.65
C TRP A 148 -13.11 11.78 -8.83
N GLU A 149 -13.44 13.04 -8.81
CA GLU A 149 -14.05 13.73 -9.95
C GLU A 149 -12.88 14.25 -10.82
N ALA A 150 -12.99 14.07 -12.13
CA ALA A 150 -12.04 14.70 -13.04
C ALA A 150 -12.22 16.21 -12.91
N ALA A 151 -11.12 16.94 -12.70
CA ALA A 151 -11.12 18.39 -12.76
C ALA A 151 -11.73 18.85 -14.10
N GLY A 152 -12.70 19.74 -14.05
CA GLY A 152 -13.35 20.27 -15.25
C GLY A 152 -12.35 21.02 -16.14
N ASP A 153 -12.62 21.10 -17.45
CA ASP A 153 -11.82 21.86 -18.40
C ASP A 153 -11.73 23.33 -17.95
N GLY A 154 -10.61 23.72 -17.33
CA GLY A 154 -10.35 25.08 -16.83
C GLY A 154 -9.83 25.14 -15.38
N GLU A 155 -9.81 24.05 -14.64
CA GLU A 155 -9.21 24.00 -13.31
C GLU A 155 -7.70 23.74 -13.40
N VAL A 156 -6.91 24.62 -12.82
CA VAL A 156 -5.44 24.48 -12.76
C VAL A 156 -5.08 23.83 -11.44
N ILE A 157 -4.49 22.63 -11.53
CA ILE A 157 -3.95 21.93 -10.36
C ILE A 157 -2.53 22.40 -10.14
N ASP A 158 -2.25 22.95 -8.97
CA ASP A 158 -0.88 23.25 -8.53
C ASP A 158 -0.10 21.96 -8.32
N HIS A 159 0.91 21.72 -9.15
CA HIS A 159 1.72 20.50 -9.12
C HIS A 159 2.66 20.40 -7.90
N GLU A 160 2.87 21.48 -7.15
CA GLU A 160 3.67 21.46 -5.92
C GLU A 160 2.83 21.19 -4.67
N THR A 161 1.62 21.70 -4.60
CA THR A 161 0.73 21.57 -3.43
C THR A 161 -0.40 20.58 -3.63
N GLY A 162 -0.77 20.26 -4.87
CA GLY A 162 -1.91 19.41 -5.21
C GLY A 162 -3.27 20.09 -4.99
N GLU A 163 -3.30 21.41 -4.78
CA GLU A 163 -4.52 22.18 -4.60
C GLU A 163 -5.13 22.63 -5.94
N VAL A 164 -6.47 22.55 -6.03
CA VAL A 164 -7.23 23.02 -7.19
C VAL A 164 -7.53 24.49 -7.02
N GLN A 165 -6.91 25.34 -7.85
CA GLN A 165 -7.20 26.77 -7.85
C GLN A 165 -8.39 27.04 -8.76
N GLY A 166 -9.50 27.50 -8.18
CA GLY A 166 -10.65 27.96 -8.96
C GLY A 166 -12.05 27.62 -8.43
N ALA A 167 -12.19 26.85 -7.37
CA ALA A 167 -13.50 26.53 -6.81
C ALA A 167 -13.91 27.47 -5.66
N PRO A 168 -15.16 27.98 -5.62
CA PRO A 168 -15.66 28.70 -4.46
C PRO A 168 -15.83 27.72 -3.28
N ALA A 169 -15.38 28.11 -2.09
CA ALA A 169 -15.48 27.35 -0.85
C ALA A 169 -16.93 26.92 -0.58
N ALA A 170 -17.26 25.67 -0.83
CA ALA A 170 -18.49 25.03 -0.36
C ALA A 170 -18.22 24.36 0.98
N ALA A 171 -19.10 24.67 1.94
CA ALA A 171 -19.03 24.30 3.33
C ALA A 171 -18.80 22.81 3.55
N ALA A 172 -17.91 22.49 4.49
CA ALA A 172 -17.65 21.15 4.98
C ALA A 172 -18.92 20.53 5.60
N GLY A 173 -19.53 19.62 4.83
CA GLY A 173 -20.51 18.67 5.34
C GLY A 173 -19.80 17.35 5.59
N ALA A 174 -19.83 16.86 6.83
CA ALA A 174 -19.31 15.55 7.20
C ALA A 174 -19.95 14.46 6.34
N PRO A 175 -19.22 13.46 5.83
CA PRO A 175 -19.81 12.35 5.10
C PRO A 175 -20.62 11.49 6.07
N ALA A 176 -21.92 11.40 5.83
CA ALA A 176 -22.77 10.41 6.48
C ALA A 176 -22.24 9.01 6.14
N ALA A 177 -22.06 8.19 7.16
CA ALA A 177 -21.71 6.79 7.01
C ALA A 177 -22.75 6.10 6.10
N ALA A 178 -22.33 5.71 4.90
CA ALA A 178 -23.10 4.85 4.04
C ALA A 178 -23.05 3.42 4.59
N THR A 179 -23.96 3.08 5.49
CA THR A 179 -24.31 1.71 5.87
C THR A 179 -25.06 1.05 4.71
N GLY A 180 -24.34 0.60 3.70
CA GLY A 180 -24.92 -0.12 2.58
C GLY A 180 -23.95 -1.20 2.09
N MET A 181 -24.45 -2.45 2.03
CA MET A 181 -23.72 -3.58 1.44
C MET A 181 -23.33 -3.24 0.01
N THR A 182 -22.04 -3.37 -0.34
CA THR A 182 -21.55 -3.16 -1.72
C THR A 182 -21.80 -4.39 -2.59
N VAL A 183 -21.74 -4.22 -3.93
CA VAL A 183 -21.82 -5.34 -4.89
C VAL A 183 -20.76 -6.41 -4.59
N ILE A 184 -19.56 -6.00 -4.22
CA ILE A 184 -18.44 -6.91 -3.92
C ILE A 184 -18.69 -7.70 -2.64
N ASP A 185 -19.18 -7.04 -1.58
CA ASP A 185 -19.53 -7.70 -0.32
C ASP A 185 -20.66 -8.72 -0.53
N ALA A 186 -21.66 -8.34 -1.32
CA ALA A 186 -22.76 -9.22 -1.67
C ALA A 186 -22.29 -10.45 -2.46
N ILE A 187 -21.41 -10.28 -3.45
CA ILE A 187 -20.83 -11.39 -4.21
C ILE A 187 -19.98 -12.30 -3.32
N ALA A 188 -19.13 -11.73 -2.46
CA ALA A 188 -18.31 -12.51 -1.54
C ALA A 188 -19.16 -13.38 -0.59
N LYS A 189 -20.28 -12.83 -0.10
CA LYS A 189 -21.21 -13.54 0.78
C LYS A 189 -21.96 -14.68 0.08
N LEU A 190 -22.18 -14.59 -1.25
CA LEU A 190 -22.81 -15.68 -2.03
C LEU A 190 -22.04 -17.01 -1.91
N ALA A 191 -20.71 -16.98 -1.79
CA ALA A 191 -19.91 -18.18 -1.68
C ALA A 191 -20.19 -19.01 -0.41
N SER A 192 -20.70 -18.37 0.65
CA SER A 192 -21.02 -19.04 1.93
C SER A 192 -22.32 -19.83 1.94
N PHE A 193 -23.22 -19.62 0.98
CA PHE A 193 -24.50 -20.29 0.96
C PHE A 193 -24.41 -21.69 0.32
N SER A 194 -25.00 -22.68 0.98
CA SER A 194 -25.13 -24.05 0.48
C SER A 194 -26.58 -24.43 0.16
N ASP A 195 -27.53 -23.54 0.41
CA ASP A 195 -28.96 -23.72 0.20
C ASP A 195 -29.53 -22.55 -0.60
N ILE A 196 -30.34 -22.85 -1.63
CA ILE A 196 -30.90 -21.86 -2.55
C ILE A 196 -31.96 -21.01 -1.89
N GLU A 197 -32.82 -21.61 -1.04
CA GLU A 197 -33.90 -20.88 -0.39
C GLU A 197 -33.31 -19.85 0.60
N VAL A 198 -32.36 -20.26 1.40
CA VAL A 198 -31.64 -19.37 2.35
C VAL A 198 -30.92 -18.23 1.61
N MET A 199 -30.26 -18.56 0.50
CA MET A 199 -29.56 -17.56 -0.32
C MET A 199 -30.54 -16.55 -0.94
N SER A 200 -31.69 -17.01 -1.41
CA SER A 200 -32.71 -16.14 -2.01
C SER A 200 -33.35 -15.23 -0.97
N LEU A 201 -33.73 -15.77 0.19
CA LEU A 201 -34.26 -14.99 1.31
C LEU A 201 -33.28 -13.91 1.79
N TRP A 202 -31.99 -14.26 1.90
CA TRP A 202 -30.98 -13.30 2.23
C TRP A 202 -30.84 -12.19 1.18
N ALA A 203 -30.85 -12.53 -0.11
CA ALA A 203 -30.73 -11.55 -1.19
C ALA A 203 -31.93 -10.58 -1.21
N ASP A 204 -33.11 -11.06 -0.88
CA ASP A 204 -34.32 -10.21 -0.81
C ASP A 204 -34.35 -9.33 0.44
N ALA A 205 -33.88 -9.81 1.57
CA ALA A 205 -33.99 -9.12 2.85
C ALA A 205 -32.78 -8.14 3.10
N GLU A 206 -31.57 -8.52 2.73
CA GLU A 206 -30.35 -7.79 3.14
C GLU A 206 -29.64 -7.07 1.98
N VAL A 207 -29.83 -7.51 0.72
CA VAL A 207 -29.11 -6.89 -0.41
C VAL A 207 -29.90 -5.69 -0.96
N PRO A 208 -29.31 -4.48 -1.00
CA PRO A 208 -29.97 -3.30 -1.53
C PRO A 208 -30.43 -3.48 -2.98
N ALA A 209 -31.56 -2.87 -3.36
CA ALA A 209 -32.12 -3.00 -4.70
C ALA A 209 -31.16 -2.58 -5.82
N ALA A 210 -30.32 -1.57 -5.58
CA ALA A 210 -29.29 -1.13 -6.50
C ALA A 210 -28.22 -2.21 -6.74
N VAL A 211 -27.85 -2.97 -5.71
CA VAL A 211 -26.88 -4.07 -5.78
C VAL A 211 -27.50 -5.29 -6.47
N ARG A 212 -28.75 -5.60 -6.19
CA ARG A 212 -29.50 -6.69 -6.85
C ARG A 212 -29.67 -6.49 -8.35
N GLY A 213 -29.78 -5.22 -8.79
CA GLY A 213 -29.88 -4.85 -10.21
C GLY A 213 -28.53 -4.81 -10.95
N ASP A 214 -27.41 -4.97 -10.26
CA ASP A 214 -26.09 -4.99 -10.89
C ASP A 214 -25.87 -6.31 -11.66
N ASP A 215 -25.42 -6.21 -12.92
CA ASP A 215 -25.20 -7.35 -13.81
C ASP A 215 -24.18 -8.35 -13.23
N ARG A 216 -23.15 -7.86 -12.50
CA ARG A 216 -22.12 -8.69 -11.87
C ARG A 216 -22.70 -9.53 -10.74
N PHE A 217 -23.55 -8.92 -9.88
CA PHE A 217 -24.22 -9.64 -8.81
C PHE A 217 -25.20 -10.66 -9.37
N THR A 218 -26.04 -10.29 -10.33
CA THR A 218 -27.03 -11.16 -10.97
C THR A 218 -26.35 -12.39 -11.62
N LYS A 219 -25.24 -12.19 -12.32
CA LYS A 219 -24.46 -13.27 -12.93
C LYS A 219 -23.89 -14.22 -11.88
N GLN A 220 -23.29 -13.71 -10.82
CA GLN A 220 -22.68 -14.52 -9.75
C GLN A 220 -23.74 -15.24 -8.91
N PHE A 221 -24.87 -14.60 -8.65
CA PHE A 221 -26.02 -15.21 -7.98
C PHE A 221 -26.53 -16.42 -8.77
N LYS A 222 -26.70 -16.28 -10.08
CA LYS A 222 -27.12 -17.38 -10.96
C LYS A 222 -26.09 -18.50 -10.99
N ASN A 223 -24.81 -18.19 -11.14
CA ASN A 223 -23.73 -19.19 -11.12
C ASN A 223 -23.72 -19.99 -9.80
N ARG A 224 -23.92 -19.32 -8.68
CA ARG A 224 -23.97 -19.99 -7.37
C ARG A 224 -25.19 -20.88 -7.23
N MET A 225 -26.34 -20.42 -7.70
CA MET A 225 -27.59 -21.20 -7.70
C MET A 225 -27.44 -22.48 -8.51
N ASP A 226 -26.82 -22.40 -9.69
CA ASP A 226 -26.58 -23.58 -10.56
C ASP A 226 -25.59 -24.54 -9.89
N ALA A 227 -24.52 -24.05 -9.27
CA ALA A 227 -23.55 -24.87 -8.54
C ALA A 227 -24.17 -25.63 -7.34
N ILE A 228 -25.10 -25.00 -6.63
CA ILE A 228 -25.83 -25.66 -5.52
C ILE A 228 -26.76 -26.74 -6.07
N LYS A 229 -27.46 -26.52 -7.20
CA LYS A 229 -28.32 -27.52 -7.86
C LYS A 229 -27.52 -28.73 -8.33
N GLU A 230 -26.37 -28.52 -8.95
CA GLU A 230 -25.48 -29.61 -9.40
C GLU A 230 -24.91 -30.40 -8.23
N GLY A 231 -24.51 -29.73 -7.12
CA GLY A 231 -24.05 -30.38 -5.91
C GLY A 231 -25.12 -31.19 -5.18
N ALA A 232 -26.39 -30.80 -5.28
CA ALA A 232 -27.52 -31.54 -4.73
C ALA A 232 -27.91 -32.78 -5.58
N GLY A 233 -27.75 -32.71 -6.92
CA GLY A 233 -28.01 -33.81 -7.85
C GLY A 233 -27.00 -34.95 -7.77
N GLY A 234 -25.76 -34.70 -7.28
CA GLY A 234 -24.73 -35.71 -7.15
C GLY A 234 -24.89 -36.68 -5.95
N LYS A 235 -25.75 -36.37 -4.97
CA LYS A 235 -25.99 -37.22 -3.78
C LYS A 235 -27.18 -38.17 -3.90
N ALA A 236 -27.94 -38.13 -5.01
CA ALA A 236 -29.10 -38.99 -5.22
C ALA A 236 -28.83 -40.25 -6.08
N LYS A 237 -27.55 -40.53 -6.40
CA LYS A 237 -27.16 -41.76 -7.12
C LYS A 237 -26.01 -42.46 -6.37
N LYS A 238 -26.29 -43.02 -5.22
CA LYS A 238 -25.57 -44.15 -4.64
C LYS A 238 -26.52 -44.99 -3.78
#